data_55fdfd7658ed4184597b3afc26adf9b7
#
_entry.id   55fdfd7658ed4184597b3afc26adf9b7
#
_cell.length_a   1.000
_cell.length_b   1.000
_cell.length_c   1.000
_cell.angle_alpha   90.00
_cell.angle_beta   90.00
_cell.angle_gamma   90.00
#
_symmetry.space_group_name_H-M   'P 1'
#
loop_
_entity.id
_entity.type
_entity.pdbx_description
1 polymer ?
#
loop_
_entity_poly.entity_id
_entity_poly.type
_entity_poly.pdbx_seq_one_letter_code
_entity_poly.pdbx_strand_id
1 'polypeptide(L)'
;MQGDSIDDLLSSPPYGLKQRQKESILLPLLDKMTQHHREACPEYGKILRAMSNSVLSSFSALSDIPFIPVRLFKGYKLSSVPDEEIIKTLTSSGTTSQKVSKIFLDKSTARYQTKALVAIMKNYLGGKRLPMWIVDHPNVIKDMANFSAR
;
A
#
# COMPACT_ATOMS: atom_id res chain seq x y z
N MET A 1 19.14 0.14 -17.31
CA MET A 1 18.00 0.99 -16.92
C MET A 1 17.81 0.78 -15.44
N GLN A 2 18.24 1.75 -14.62
CA GLN A 2 18.03 1.73 -13.17
C GLN A 2 16.60 2.21 -12.93
N GLY A 3 15.71 1.28 -12.56
CA GLY A 3 14.33 1.59 -12.23
C GLY A 3 14.24 2.04 -10.78
N ASP A 4 14.55 3.30 -10.51
CA ASP A 4 14.55 3.85 -9.14
C ASP A 4 13.17 4.42 -8.73
N SER A 5 12.13 4.18 -9.51
CA SER A 5 10.82 4.74 -9.24
C SER A 5 9.68 3.70 -9.25
N ILE A 6 8.63 3.99 -8.50
CA ILE A 6 7.39 3.20 -8.52
C ILE A 6 6.78 3.19 -9.94
N ASP A 7 6.92 4.26 -10.71
CA ASP A 7 6.42 4.34 -12.09
C ASP A 7 7.13 3.34 -13.02
N ASP A 8 8.44 3.10 -12.85
CA ASP A 8 9.18 2.09 -13.61
C ASP A 8 8.70 0.67 -13.28
N LEU A 9 8.48 0.39 -11.99
CA LEU A 9 7.92 -0.88 -11.55
C LEU A 9 6.53 -1.12 -12.16
N LEU A 10 5.66 -0.11 -12.12
CA LEU A 10 4.29 -0.20 -12.65
C LEU A 10 4.22 -0.23 -14.18
N SER A 11 5.30 0.14 -14.86
CA SER A 11 5.41 0.04 -16.32
C SER A 11 5.88 -1.35 -16.78
N SER A 12 6.40 -2.16 -15.87
CA SER A 12 6.79 -3.53 -16.14
C SER A 12 5.56 -4.45 -16.26
N PRO A 13 5.60 -5.48 -17.14
CA PRO A 13 4.51 -6.45 -17.19
C PRO A 13 4.28 -7.10 -15.82
N PRO A 14 3.04 -7.18 -15.32
CA PRO A 14 2.73 -7.91 -14.09
C PRO A 14 3.24 -9.34 -14.18
N TYR A 15 3.88 -9.82 -13.11
CA TYR A 15 4.43 -11.18 -13.02
C TYR A 15 5.58 -11.53 -14.00
N GLY A 16 6.06 -10.57 -14.80
CA GLY A 16 7.12 -10.79 -15.79
C GLY A 16 8.55 -10.87 -15.24
N LEU A 17 8.78 -10.37 -14.03
CA LEU A 17 10.12 -10.29 -13.45
C LEU A 17 10.50 -11.56 -12.70
N LYS A 18 11.75 -12.02 -12.88
CA LYS A 18 12.34 -13.08 -12.06
C LYS A 18 12.62 -12.58 -10.64
N GLN A 19 12.71 -13.49 -9.67
CA GLN A 19 12.85 -13.13 -8.24
C GLN A 19 14.00 -12.16 -7.97
N ARG A 20 15.20 -12.42 -8.48
CA ARG A 20 16.37 -11.53 -8.30
C ARG A 20 16.15 -10.13 -8.87
N GLN A 21 15.43 -10.03 -10.01
CA GLN A 21 15.08 -8.73 -10.61
C GLN A 21 14.07 -7.97 -9.76
N LYS A 22 13.09 -8.68 -9.17
CA LYS A 22 12.14 -8.07 -8.22
C LYS A 22 12.87 -7.54 -6.99
N GLU A 23 13.76 -8.34 -6.41
CA GLU A 23 14.52 -7.97 -5.22
C GLU A 23 15.39 -6.73 -5.46
N SER A 24 16.10 -6.66 -6.59
CA SER A 24 16.93 -5.51 -6.93
C SER A 24 16.15 -4.20 -7.12
N ILE A 25 14.87 -4.27 -7.49
CA ILE A 25 14.00 -3.10 -7.62
C ILE A 25 13.28 -2.80 -6.29
N LEU A 26 12.75 -3.83 -5.64
CA LEU A 26 11.91 -3.63 -4.46
C LEU A 26 12.72 -3.24 -3.22
N LEU A 27 13.92 -3.80 -3.05
CA LEU A 27 14.72 -3.57 -1.84
C LEU A 27 15.03 -2.08 -1.63
N PRO A 28 15.60 -1.33 -2.59
CA PRO A 28 15.86 0.09 -2.41
C PRO A 28 14.57 0.93 -2.27
N LEU A 29 13.50 0.55 -2.95
CA LEU A 29 12.20 1.24 -2.81
C LEU A 29 11.62 1.05 -1.41
N LEU A 30 11.60 -0.17 -0.90
CA LEU A 30 11.06 -0.48 0.43
C LEU A 30 11.94 0.09 1.55
N ASP A 31 13.27 0.11 1.37
CA ASP A 31 14.17 0.76 2.30
C ASP A 31 13.86 2.26 2.39
N LYS A 32 13.80 2.95 1.26
CA LYS A 32 13.42 4.37 1.19
C LYS A 32 12.04 4.65 1.80
N MET A 33 11.05 3.81 1.50
CA MET A 33 9.71 3.94 2.07
C MET A 33 9.69 3.72 3.58
N THR A 34 10.44 2.73 4.08
CA THR A 34 10.55 2.47 5.51
C THR A 34 11.15 3.65 6.25
N GLN A 35 12.22 4.24 5.71
CA GLN A 35 12.85 5.42 6.28
C GLN A 35 11.90 6.62 6.26
N HIS A 36 11.24 6.88 5.14
CA HIS A 36 10.25 7.95 5.02
C HIS A 36 9.13 7.80 6.07
N HIS A 37 8.52 6.63 6.16
CA HIS A 37 7.43 6.39 7.11
C HIS A 37 7.90 6.44 8.57
N ARG A 38 9.12 6.00 8.87
CA ARG A 38 9.72 6.11 10.20
C ARG A 38 9.84 7.57 10.67
N GLU A 39 10.15 8.48 9.75
CA GLU A 39 10.31 9.90 10.05
C GLU A 39 8.97 10.64 10.04
N ALA A 40 8.14 10.38 9.05
CA ALA A 40 6.89 11.10 8.82
C ALA A 40 5.70 10.57 9.67
N CYS A 41 5.78 9.33 10.21
CA CYS A 41 4.74 8.75 11.07
C CYS A 41 5.31 8.43 12.46
N PRO A 42 5.08 9.28 13.49
CA PRO A 42 5.65 9.09 14.82
C PRO A 42 5.28 7.75 15.47
N GLU A 43 4.05 7.27 15.25
CA GLU A 43 3.56 5.98 15.76
C GLU A 43 4.33 4.81 15.15
N TYR A 44 4.54 4.83 13.83
CA TYR A 44 5.33 3.82 13.14
C TYR A 44 6.79 3.85 13.60
N GLY A 45 7.37 5.04 13.74
CA GLY A 45 8.72 5.20 14.29
C GLY A 45 8.88 4.64 15.70
N LYS A 46 7.87 4.79 16.58
CA LYS A 46 7.86 4.18 17.92
C LYS A 46 7.79 2.66 17.85
N ILE A 47 6.94 2.12 16.98
CA ILE A 47 6.80 0.67 16.76
C ILE A 47 8.13 0.08 16.30
N LEU A 48 8.78 0.67 15.30
CA LEU A 48 10.07 0.18 14.81
C LEU A 48 11.16 0.19 15.90
N ARG A 49 11.24 1.25 16.69
CA ARG A 49 12.19 1.30 17.84
C ARG A 49 11.93 0.23 18.87
N ALA A 50 10.67 -0.12 19.12
CA ALA A 50 10.32 -1.20 20.05
C ALA A 50 10.62 -2.60 19.50
N MET A 51 10.63 -2.77 18.17
CA MET A 51 10.94 -4.04 17.52
C MET A 51 12.44 -4.29 17.36
N SER A 52 13.24 -3.26 17.24
CA SER A 52 14.68 -3.37 17.04
C SER A 52 15.42 -2.27 17.82
N ASN A 53 16.38 -2.67 18.65
CA ASN A 53 17.28 -1.76 19.35
C ASN A 53 18.37 -1.18 18.43
N SER A 54 18.50 -1.67 17.20
CA SER A 54 19.48 -1.19 16.23
C SER A 54 18.89 -0.10 15.34
N VAL A 55 19.68 0.89 15.01
CA VAL A 55 19.36 1.88 13.98
C VAL A 55 19.33 1.13 12.64
N LEU A 56 18.14 0.97 12.08
CA LEU A 56 17.96 0.39 10.75
C LEU A 56 18.51 1.38 9.72
N SER A 57 19.77 1.19 9.31
CA SER A 57 20.45 2.10 8.38
C SER A 57 20.20 1.72 6.91
N SER A 58 20.14 0.44 6.62
CA SER A 58 19.79 -0.11 5.29
C SER A 58 19.50 -1.61 5.42
N PHE A 59 18.73 -2.16 4.48
CA PHE A 59 18.42 -3.57 4.43
C PHE A 59 19.24 -4.28 3.37
N SER A 60 19.74 -5.47 3.71
CA SER A 60 20.52 -6.31 2.77
C SER A 60 19.65 -7.29 1.99
N ALA A 61 18.48 -7.63 2.52
CA ALA A 61 17.52 -8.51 1.88
C ALA A 61 16.07 -8.06 2.19
N LEU A 62 15.12 -8.52 1.39
CA LEU A 62 13.70 -8.23 1.62
C LEU A 62 13.19 -8.80 2.95
N SER A 63 13.80 -9.90 3.43
CA SER A 63 13.52 -10.51 4.74
C SER A 63 13.87 -9.62 5.93
N ASP A 64 14.78 -8.67 5.74
CA ASP A 64 15.26 -7.78 6.80
C ASP A 64 14.30 -6.60 7.03
N ILE A 65 13.41 -6.35 6.06
CA ILE A 65 12.45 -5.25 6.13
C ILE A 65 11.46 -5.52 7.25
N PRO A 66 11.30 -4.58 8.20
CA PRO A 66 10.40 -4.77 9.33
C PRO A 66 8.94 -4.85 8.86
N PHE A 67 8.20 -5.80 9.37
CA PHE A 67 6.76 -5.91 9.17
C PHE A 67 6.03 -5.68 10.48
N ILE A 68 4.84 -5.09 10.39
CA ILE A 68 3.98 -4.85 11.56
C ILE A 68 2.69 -5.66 11.44
N PRO A 69 2.16 -6.19 12.55
CA PRO A 69 0.90 -6.90 12.53
C PRO A 69 -0.26 -6.01 12.08
N VAL A 70 -1.11 -6.53 11.19
CA VAL A 70 -2.28 -5.80 10.63
C VAL A 70 -3.20 -5.24 11.73
N ARG A 71 -3.29 -5.90 12.88
CA ARG A 71 -4.09 -5.42 14.02
C ARG A 71 -3.68 -4.02 14.51
N LEU A 72 -2.44 -3.57 14.28
CA LEU A 72 -1.98 -2.24 14.68
C LEU A 72 -2.70 -1.13 13.90
N PHE A 73 -3.10 -1.38 12.67
CA PHE A 73 -3.94 -0.46 11.89
C PHE A 73 -5.36 -0.27 12.46
N LYS A 74 -5.78 -1.10 13.42
CA LYS A 74 -7.04 -0.92 14.16
C LYS A 74 -6.88 0.02 15.36
N GLY A 75 -5.70 0.05 15.96
CA GLY A 75 -5.41 0.80 17.19
C GLY A 75 -4.73 2.13 16.97
N TYR A 76 -3.96 2.26 15.90
CA TYR A 76 -3.13 3.42 15.60
C TYR A 76 -3.52 4.06 14.27
N LYS A 77 -3.43 5.39 14.23
CA LYS A 77 -3.48 6.13 12.97
C LYS A 77 -2.08 6.14 12.36
N LEU A 78 -1.83 5.19 11.46
CA LEU A 78 -0.57 5.09 10.74
C LEU A 78 -0.70 5.88 9.43
N SER A 79 -0.32 7.16 9.48
CA SER A 79 -0.34 8.08 8.34
C SER A 79 0.97 8.85 8.30
N SER A 80 1.56 8.98 7.11
CA SER A 80 2.78 9.76 6.88
C SER A 80 2.50 11.04 6.09
N VAL A 81 1.24 11.37 5.89
CA VAL A 81 0.78 12.60 5.27
C VAL A 81 -0.17 13.35 6.21
N PRO A 82 -0.25 14.69 6.12
CA PRO A 82 -1.22 15.49 6.84
C PRO A 82 -2.67 15.07 6.51
N ASP A 83 -3.59 15.34 7.42
CA ASP A 83 -5.00 14.95 7.25
C ASP A 83 -5.65 15.59 6.03
N GLU A 84 -5.24 16.79 5.67
CA GLU A 84 -5.71 17.57 4.52
C GLU A 84 -5.32 16.94 3.19
N GLU A 85 -4.28 16.12 3.17
CA GLU A 85 -3.82 15.41 1.96
C GLU A 85 -4.46 14.03 1.80
N ILE A 86 -5.18 13.55 2.81
CA ILE A 86 -5.88 12.26 2.75
C ILE A 86 -7.13 12.41 1.90
N ILE A 87 -7.11 11.83 0.70
CA ILE A 87 -8.27 11.87 -0.21
C ILE A 87 -9.15 10.61 -0.12
N LYS A 88 -8.62 9.53 0.49
CA LYS A 88 -9.32 8.26 0.56
C LYS A 88 -8.91 7.48 1.80
N THR A 89 -9.89 6.90 2.49
CA THR A 89 -9.66 5.95 3.57
C THR A 89 -10.21 4.58 3.18
N LEU A 90 -9.35 3.57 3.19
CA LEU A 90 -9.75 2.18 3.02
C LEU A 90 -9.99 1.56 4.39
N THR A 91 -11.11 0.87 4.54
CA THR A 91 -11.46 0.16 5.78
C THR A 91 -11.56 -1.33 5.52
N SER A 92 -11.09 -2.15 6.48
CA SER A 92 -11.37 -3.58 6.43
C SER A 92 -12.86 -3.85 6.70
N SER A 93 -13.39 -4.97 6.14
CA SER A 93 -14.71 -5.47 6.51
C SER A 93 -14.71 -5.84 8.00
N GLY A 94 -15.24 -4.96 8.85
CA GLY A 94 -15.47 -5.28 10.27
C GLY A 94 -16.71 -6.12 10.45
N THR A 95 -16.64 -7.19 11.24
CA THR A 95 -17.83 -7.78 11.84
C THR A 95 -18.39 -6.79 12.87
N THR A 96 -19.69 -6.77 13.05
CA THR A 96 -20.57 -5.73 13.63
C THR A 96 -20.17 -5.09 14.98
N SER A 97 -19.07 -5.47 15.61
CA SER A 97 -18.62 -4.95 16.91
C SER A 97 -17.10 -4.67 17.01
N GLN A 98 -16.35 -4.86 15.95
CA GLN A 98 -14.88 -4.72 16.00
C GLN A 98 -14.41 -3.43 15.33
N LYS A 99 -13.40 -2.78 15.93
CA LYS A 99 -12.67 -1.68 15.29
C LYS A 99 -12.13 -2.16 13.93
N VAL A 100 -12.42 -1.42 12.87
CA VAL A 100 -11.90 -1.67 11.52
C VAL A 100 -10.48 -1.16 11.40
N SER A 101 -9.66 -1.83 10.58
CA SER A 101 -8.37 -1.29 10.17
C SER A 101 -8.60 -0.14 9.19
N LYS A 102 -7.81 0.92 9.30
CA LYS A 102 -7.88 2.09 8.41
C LYS A 102 -6.55 2.28 7.70
N ILE A 103 -6.60 2.46 6.39
CA ILE A 103 -5.44 2.78 5.55
C ILE A 103 -5.75 4.10 4.86
N PHE A 104 -4.89 5.08 5.07
CA PHE A 104 -5.05 6.44 4.55
C PHE A 104 -4.24 6.60 3.27
N LEU A 105 -4.88 7.13 2.24
CA LEU A 105 -4.26 7.33 0.94
C LEU A 105 -4.30 8.81 0.55
N ASP A 106 -3.14 9.32 0.18
CA ASP A 106 -3.02 10.57 -0.54
C ASP A 106 -3.32 10.39 -2.03
N LYS A 107 -3.34 11.48 -2.78
CA LYS A 107 -3.65 11.48 -4.22
C LYS A 107 -2.67 10.64 -5.04
N SER A 108 -1.39 10.67 -4.69
CA SER A 108 -0.35 9.95 -5.43
C SER A 108 -0.45 8.45 -5.21
N THR A 109 -0.61 8.02 -3.97
CA THR A 109 -0.76 6.60 -3.59
C THR A 109 -2.04 6.00 -4.16
N ALA A 110 -3.16 6.73 -4.11
CA ALA A 110 -4.41 6.29 -4.73
C ALA A 110 -4.27 6.10 -6.25
N ARG A 111 -3.52 6.99 -6.93
CA ARG A 111 -3.21 6.86 -8.36
C ARG A 111 -2.37 5.62 -8.65
N TYR A 112 -1.32 5.36 -7.86
CA TYR A 112 -0.48 4.18 -8.02
C TYR A 112 -1.25 2.89 -7.79
N GLN A 113 -2.10 2.85 -6.77
CA GLN A 113 -2.98 1.71 -6.51
C GLN A 113 -3.88 1.42 -7.72
N THR A 114 -4.49 2.46 -8.31
CA THR A 114 -5.34 2.32 -9.50
C THR A 114 -4.53 1.83 -10.71
N LYS A 115 -3.34 2.39 -10.96
CA LYS A 115 -2.45 1.94 -12.05
C LYS A 115 -2.09 0.46 -11.90
N ALA A 116 -1.69 0.03 -10.69
CA ALA A 116 -1.34 -1.36 -10.41
C ALA A 116 -2.53 -2.29 -10.67
N LEU A 117 -3.71 -1.94 -10.16
CA LEU A 117 -4.92 -2.73 -10.37
C LEU A 117 -5.28 -2.85 -11.85
N VAL A 118 -5.23 -1.74 -12.60
CA VAL A 118 -5.51 -1.75 -14.05
C VAL A 118 -4.49 -2.61 -14.80
N ALA A 119 -3.20 -2.54 -14.45
CA ALA A 119 -2.17 -3.37 -15.08
C ALA A 119 -2.41 -4.86 -14.84
N ILE A 120 -2.75 -5.23 -13.59
CA ILE A 120 -3.10 -6.62 -13.23
C ILE A 120 -4.35 -7.08 -13.99
N MET A 121 -5.41 -6.27 -13.98
CA MET A 121 -6.66 -6.59 -14.67
C MET A 121 -6.44 -6.80 -16.18
N LYS A 122 -5.66 -5.91 -16.81
CA LYS A 122 -5.31 -6.05 -18.25
C LYS A 122 -4.55 -7.33 -18.54
N ASN A 123 -3.72 -7.80 -17.65
CA ASN A 123 -2.98 -9.05 -17.85
C ASN A 123 -3.90 -10.27 -17.94
N TYR A 124 -5.03 -10.25 -17.23
CA TYR A 124 -6.00 -11.36 -17.22
C TYR A 124 -7.13 -11.18 -18.24
N LEU A 125 -7.65 -9.97 -18.38
CA LEU A 125 -8.85 -9.68 -19.16
C LEU A 125 -8.53 -9.11 -20.57
N GLY A 126 -7.27 -8.80 -20.82
CA GLY A 126 -6.85 -8.12 -22.05
C GLY A 126 -7.12 -6.61 -22.01
N GLY A 127 -6.80 -5.91 -23.12
CA GLY A 127 -6.91 -4.45 -23.22
C GLY A 127 -8.25 -3.92 -23.75
N LYS A 128 -9.20 -4.79 -24.08
CA LYS A 128 -10.52 -4.39 -24.61
C LYS A 128 -11.45 -3.98 -23.46
N ARG A 129 -12.34 -3.02 -23.72
CA ARG A 129 -13.43 -2.71 -22.79
C ARG A 129 -14.42 -3.87 -22.77
N LEU A 130 -14.65 -4.41 -21.57
CA LEU A 130 -15.63 -5.46 -21.35
C LEU A 130 -16.78 -4.90 -20.50
N PRO A 131 -18.03 -5.32 -20.72
CA PRO A 131 -19.11 -5.02 -19.79
C PRO A 131 -18.80 -5.67 -18.43
N MET A 132 -19.00 -4.92 -17.36
CA MET A 132 -18.75 -5.39 -16.00
C MET A 132 -20.03 -5.28 -15.20
N TRP A 133 -20.43 -6.38 -14.58
CA TRP A 133 -21.54 -6.42 -13.64
C TRP A 133 -20.97 -6.35 -12.22
N ILE A 134 -21.36 -5.32 -11.49
CA ILE A 134 -20.95 -5.16 -10.08
C ILE A 134 -22.13 -5.62 -9.21
N VAL A 135 -21.89 -6.69 -8.45
CA VAL A 135 -22.87 -7.22 -7.50
C VAL A 135 -22.47 -6.76 -6.11
N ASP A 136 -23.01 -5.64 -5.69
CA ASP A 136 -22.80 -5.07 -4.34
C ASP A 136 -24.03 -4.26 -3.91
N HIS A 137 -24.04 -3.83 -2.65
CA HIS A 137 -25.13 -3.01 -2.12
C HIS A 137 -25.09 -1.58 -2.71
N PRO A 138 -26.24 -0.98 -3.09
CA PRO A 138 -26.28 0.36 -3.69
C PRO A 138 -25.64 1.48 -2.85
N ASN A 139 -25.56 1.31 -1.54
CA ASN A 139 -24.92 2.28 -0.65
C ASN A 139 -23.40 2.39 -0.84
N VAL A 140 -22.76 1.38 -1.45
CA VAL A 140 -21.30 1.43 -1.74
C VAL A 140 -20.97 2.56 -2.72
N ILE A 141 -21.89 2.91 -3.61
CA ILE A 141 -21.72 3.98 -4.59
C ILE A 141 -21.92 5.38 -3.93
N LYS A 142 -22.67 5.45 -2.83
CA LYS A 142 -23.03 6.72 -2.18
C LYS A 142 -21.93 7.25 -1.25
N ASP A 143 -21.14 6.38 -0.65
CA ASP A 143 -20.05 6.76 0.24
C ASP A 143 -18.72 6.75 -0.52
N MET A 144 -18.45 7.82 -1.25
CA MET A 144 -17.23 7.97 -2.05
C MET A 144 -15.97 8.26 -1.20
N ALA A 145 -16.13 8.60 0.08
CA ALA A 145 -15.02 8.92 0.99
C ALA A 145 -14.51 7.70 1.77
N ASN A 146 -15.38 6.71 2.03
CA ASN A 146 -15.04 5.52 2.79
C ASN A 146 -15.29 4.26 1.95
N PHE A 147 -14.22 3.67 1.45
CA PHE A 147 -14.29 2.41 0.72
C PHE A 147 -13.98 1.24 1.64
N SER A 148 -14.94 0.32 1.79
CA SER A 148 -14.65 -0.98 2.37
C SER A 148 -13.84 -1.81 1.37
N ALA A 149 -12.74 -2.40 1.83
CA ALA A 149 -12.02 -3.42 1.06
C ALA A 149 -12.85 -4.73 1.12
N ARG A 150 -13.77 -4.89 0.19
CA ARG A 150 -14.55 -6.10 -0.04
C ARG A 150 -14.13 -6.74 -1.35
#